data_9e9cc26fc0bfe587aeca9779056e38de
#
_entry.id   9e9cc26fc0bfe587aeca9779056e38de
#
_cell.length_a   1.000
_cell.length_b   1.000
_cell.length_c   1.000
_cell.angle_alpha   90.00
_cell.angle_beta   90.00
_cell.angle_gamma   90.00
#
_symmetry.space_group_name_H-M   'P 1'
#
loop_
_entity.id
_entity.type
_entity.pdbx_description
1 polymer ?
#
loop_
_entity_poly.entity_id
_entity_poly.type
_entity_poly.pdbx_seq_one_letter_code
_entity_poly.pdbx_strand_id
1 'polypeptide(L)'
;MKRNSIMILMLFLTLSLCGQISLTLQESVEMAKQNNKDLQKAREEVGKYRQEYNNVRGNLFPQITLSGGYQFKRTTLPESAISVFPSLVSELDNTATVNDSTIAEFIDYGFAAFIPNKTTDEYSLAGTVSLSQVIFMGGKLINGINIAGKLYHLQEKKYFLDEQNLIFNTKDLYYKTKLAGEVAEIQAEALAFANLYFQQVSDMFQEGLVSEYDLLRAELEVKKLEPEILEAEKNAKLALESFANHLNLDETDLLLIDEIELPEMKVVVLNTAIEEAQRNRMEIELSQIGVDVNKVLLRYEKGNFLPNIGISAEYTYFGTDEEKIESNDWGNYYQVGIGFSMPLFTGFSNSSKIKKARHSLKQSELDHRSLQEMIELDVRNSYLQLQADLEKVNVQTRNVELATKGLEIANARYENQVSNQLEVIDAQLQFKAAKLSFMNANYAAAISYEKLQKAMGREL
;
A
#
# COMPACT_ATOMS: atom_id res chain seq x y z
N MET A 1 -15.43 44.78 25.40
CA MET A 1 -14.52 45.33 24.37
C MET A 1 -14.42 44.33 23.25
N LYS A 2 -15.06 44.65 22.14
CA LYS A 2 -15.09 43.82 20.90
C LYS A 2 -13.78 44.03 20.16
N ARG A 3 -13.13 42.95 19.72
CA ARG A 3 -11.99 43.00 18.81
C ARG A 3 -12.25 42.10 17.61
N ASN A 4 -12.50 42.73 16.50
CA ASN A 4 -12.82 42.17 15.19
C ASN A 4 -11.67 41.27 14.68
N SER A 5 -11.97 40.00 14.45
CA SER A 5 -11.16 39.15 13.58
C SER A 5 -11.65 39.36 12.16
N ILE A 6 -10.88 40.04 11.37
CA ILE A 6 -11.07 40.19 9.93
C ILE A 6 -10.66 38.84 9.32
N MET A 7 -11.66 38.06 8.97
CA MET A 7 -11.55 36.86 8.15
C MET A 7 -11.38 37.33 6.70
N ILE A 8 -10.15 37.28 6.20
CA ILE A 8 -9.89 37.47 4.76
C ILE A 8 -10.43 36.21 4.06
N LEU A 9 -11.66 36.33 3.61
CA LEU A 9 -12.29 35.39 2.67
C LEU A 9 -11.63 35.66 1.30
N MET A 10 -10.57 34.92 0.96
CA MET A 10 -10.07 34.86 -0.40
C MET A 10 -11.13 34.18 -1.24
N LEU A 11 -11.93 35.02 -1.90
CA LEU A 11 -12.90 34.65 -2.92
C LEU A 11 -12.10 34.11 -4.11
N PHE A 12 -11.87 32.81 -4.19
CA PHE A 12 -11.50 32.15 -5.43
C PHE A 12 -12.67 32.27 -6.38
N LEU A 13 -12.64 33.34 -7.13
CA LEU A 13 -13.47 33.51 -8.31
C LEU A 13 -13.00 32.43 -9.31
N THR A 14 -13.70 31.31 -9.37
CA THR A 14 -13.54 30.31 -10.41
C THR A 14 -14.08 30.93 -11.72
N LEU A 15 -13.22 31.69 -12.39
CA LEU A 15 -13.38 31.87 -13.82
C LEU A 15 -13.08 30.49 -14.43
N SER A 16 -14.12 29.80 -14.84
CA SER A 16 -14.01 28.72 -15.82
C SER A 16 -13.66 29.37 -17.17
N LEU A 17 -12.41 29.81 -17.30
CA LEU A 17 -11.83 29.94 -18.61
C LEU A 17 -11.51 28.50 -19.04
N CYS A 18 -12.08 28.06 -20.16
CA CYS A 18 -11.54 27.00 -21.00
C CYS A 18 -10.12 27.44 -21.41
N GLY A 19 -9.14 27.17 -20.60
CA GLY A 19 -7.74 27.43 -20.87
C GLY A 19 -7.01 26.14 -20.66
N GLN A 20 -6.21 25.74 -21.64
CA GLN A 20 -5.28 24.62 -21.52
C GLN A 20 -4.44 24.78 -20.25
N ILE A 21 -4.45 23.77 -19.38
CA ILE A 21 -3.61 23.74 -18.18
C ILE A 21 -2.21 23.36 -18.67
N SER A 22 -1.31 24.34 -18.66
CA SER A 22 0.09 24.10 -18.98
C SER A 22 0.82 23.60 -17.76
N LEU A 23 1.47 22.43 -17.86
CA LEU A 23 2.21 21.81 -16.76
C LEU A 23 3.67 21.58 -17.15
N THR A 24 4.56 22.06 -16.28
CA THR A 24 5.96 21.67 -16.28
C THR A 24 6.12 20.29 -15.61
N LEU A 25 7.28 19.67 -15.80
CA LEU A 25 7.62 18.41 -15.13
C LEU A 25 7.50 18.51 -13.59
N GLN A 26 8.02 19.62 -13.03
CA GLN A 26 8.02 19.82 -11.58
C GLN A 26 6.61 20.04 -11.03
N GLU A 27 5.79 20.85 -11.70
CA GLU A 27 4.38 21.05 -11.32
C GLU A 27 3.58 19.75 -11.39
N SER A 28 3.85 18.91 -12.40
CA SER A 28 3.24 17.59 -12.53
C SER A 28 3.58 16.67 -11.36
N VAL A 29 4.83 16.67 -10.91
CA VAL A 29 5.28 15.91 -9.73
C VAL A 29 4.58 16.38 -8.46
N GLU A 30 4.53 17.70 -8.22
CA GLU A 30 3.86 18.24 -7.03
C GLU A 30 2.34 17.94 -7.05
N MET A 31 1.72 18.03 -8.20
CA MET A 31 0.31 17.70 -8.36
C MET A 31 0.04 16.20 -8.12
N ALA A 32 0.90 15.33 -8.64
CA ALA A 32 0.82 13.89 -8.38
C ALA A 32 0.93 13.59 -6.87
N LYS A 33 1.87 14.21 -6.16
CA LYS A 33 2.04 14.04 -4.70
C LYS A 33 0.80 14.46 -3.91
N GLN A 34 0.08 15.48 -4.36
CA GLN A 34 -1.12 15.97 -3.70
C GLN A 34 -2.36 15.14 -4.01
N ASN A 35 -2.53 14.73 -5.27
CA ASN A 35 -3.79 14.20 -5.77
C ASN A 35 -3.79 12.68 -5.95
N ASN A 36 -2.65 12.01 -6.00
CA ASN A 36 -2.59 10.60 -6.31
C ASN A 36 -3.26 9.74 -5.22
N LYS A 37 -4.22 8.92 -5.64
CA LYS A 37 -5.05 8.08 -4.76
C LYS A 37 -4.22 6.99 -4.06
N ASP A 38 -3.19 6.45 -4.70
CA ASP A 38 -2.38 5.38 -4.11
C ASP A 38 -1.47 5.92 -3.01
N LEU A 39 -0.93 7.15 -3.18
CA LEU A 39 -0.19 7.81 -2.11
C LEU A 39 -1.11 8.18 -0.93
N GLN A 40 -2.35 8.60 -1.19
CA GLN A 40 -3.34 8.83 -0.13
C GLN A 40 -3.65 7.53 0.63
N LYS A 41 -3.85 6.40 -0.05
CA LYS A 41 -4.01 5.08 0.60
C LYS A 41 -2.79 4.70 1.43
N ALA A 42 -1.58 4.92 0.91
CA ALA A 42 -0.35 4.66 1.66
C ALA A 42 -0.28 5.49 2.96
N ARG A 43 -0.75 6.75 2.93
CA ARG A 43 -0.86 7.63 4.11
C ARG A 43 -1.85 7.09 5.15
N GLU A 44 -3.02 6.62 4.70
CA GLU A 44 -4.01 6.00 5.60
C GLU A 44 -3.48 4.69 6.21
N GLU A 45 -2.69 3.92 5.47
CA GLU A 45 -2.03 2.72 5.99
C GLU A 45 -1.02 3.05 7.11
N VAL A 46 -0.27 4.15 6.99
CA VAL A 46 0.58 4.68 8.10
C VAL A 46 -0.29 5.01 9.32
N GLY A 47 -1.43 5.69 9.11
CA GLY A 47 -2.39 6.00 10.17
C GLY A 47 -2.90 4.75 10.89
N LYS A 48 -3.23 3.71 10.15
CA LYS A 48 -3.68 2.41 10.67
C LYS A 48 -2.61 1.74 11.54
N TYR A 49 -1.36 1.66 11.10
CA TYR A 49 -0.27 1.09 11.91
C TYR A 49 0.05 1.92 13.15
N ARG A 50 -0.12 3.25 13.08
CA ARG A 50 -0.04 4.12 14.27
C ARG A 50 -1.10 3.76 15.30
N GLN A 51 -2.35 3.51 14.86
CA GLN A 51 -3.40 3.09 15.80
C GLN A 51 -3.16 1.68 16.35
N GLU A 52 -2.64 0.77 15.55
CA GLU A 52 -2.26 -0.56 16.02
C GLU A 52 -1.14 -0.49 17.09
N TYR A 53 -0.13 0.36 16.88
CA TYR A 53 0.87 0.63 17.91
C TYR A 53 0.26 1.18 19.22
N ASN A 54 -0.68 2.13 19.11
CA ASN A 54 -1.40 2.67 20.26
C ASN A 54 -2.27 1.60 20.96
N ASN A 55 -2.93 0.75 20.18
CA ASN A 55 -3.73 -0.38 20.68
C ASN A 55 -2.86 -1.35 21.50
N VAL A 56 -1.72 -1.77 20.97
CA VAL A 56 -0.79 -2.65 21.68
C VAL A 56 -0.24 -1.99 22.95
N ARG A 57 0.06 -0.68 22.92
CA ARG A 57 0.46 0.11 24.09
C ARG A 57 -0.67 0.20 25.13
N GLY A 58 -1.91 0.22 24.69
CA GLY A 58 -3.09 0.22 25.55
C GLY A 58 -3.08 -0.91 26.58
N ASN A 59 -2.49 -2.06 26.26
CA ASN A 59 -2.35 -3.20 27.18
C ASN A 59 -1.40 -2.93 28.38
N LEU A 60 -0.69 -1.80 28.41
CA LEU A 60 0.06 -1.34 29.58
C LEU A 60 -0.84 -0.72 30.65
N PHE A 61 -2.06 -0.34 30.32
CA PHE A 61 -3.01 0.30 31.22
C PHE A 61 -4.02 -0.71 31.76
N PRO A 62 -4.61 -0.46 32.94
CA PRO A 62 -5.69 -1.24 33.44
C PRO A 62 -6.87 -1.28 32.48
N GLN A 63 -7.45 -2.46 32.31
CA GLN A 63 -8.67 -2.62 31.54
C GLN A 63 -9.86 -2.69 32.52
N ILE A 64 -10.85 -1.85 32.30
CA ILE A 64 -12.07 -1.81 33.09
C ILE A 64 -13.22 -2.29 32.22
N THR A 65 -13.94 -3.30 32.69
CA THR A 65 -15.06 -3.88 31.96
C THR A 65 -16.31 -3.88 32.87
N LEU A 66 -17.43 -3.45 32.31
CA LEU A 66 -18.75 -3.63 32.93
C LEU A 66 -19.45 -4.77 32.20
N SER A 67 -19.90 -5.76 32.96
CA SER A 67 -20.70 -6.85 32.42
C SER A 67 -21.96 -7.01 33.27
N GLY A 68 -23.02 -7.50 32.68
CA GLY A 68 -24.25 -7.80 33.39
C GLY A 68 -25.00 -8.94 32.69
N GLY A 69 -25.73 -9.70 33.50
CA GLY A 69 -26.48 -10.82 32.94
C GLY A 69 -27.66 -11.17 33.83
N TYR A 70 -28.75 -11.59 33.21
CA TYR A 70 -29.89 -12.25 33.83
C TYR A 70 -29.83 -13.72 33.45
N GLN A 71 -29.95 -14.59 34.47
CA GLN A 71 -29.91 -16.03 34.29
C GLN A 71 -31.11 -16.66 34.99
N PHE A 72 -31.82 -17.52 34.32
CA PHE A 72 -32.76 -18.48 34.88
C PHE A 72 -32.11 -19.86 34.84
N LYS A 73 -32.07 -20.53 35.97
CA LYS A 73 -31.54 -21.88 36.13
C LYS A 73 -32.58 -22.77 36.78
N ARG A 74 -32.98 -23.84 36.13
CA ARG A 74 -33.80 -24.90 36.71
C ARG A 74 -32.91 -26.11 36.98
N THR A 75 -32.81 -26.51 38.23
CA THR A 75 -32.09 -27.69 38.65
C THR A 75 -33.09 -28.77 39.02
N THR A 76 -33.07 -29.91 38.36
CA THR A 76 -33.86 -31.08 38.68
C THR A 76 -32.93 -32.17 39.18
N LEU A 77 -33.12 -32.57 40.45
CA LEU A 77 -32.33 -33.63 41.07
C LEU A 77 -32.86 -35.00 40.66
N PRO A 78 -32.00 -36.00 40.39
CA PRO A 78 -32.45 -37.37 40.15
C PRO A 78 -33.08 -37.97 41.40
N GLU A 79 -34.05 -38.88 41.24
CA GLU A 79 -34.75 -39.53 42.36
C GLU A 79 -33.79 -40.20 43.34
N SER A 80 -32.68 -40.75 42.86
CA SER A 80 -31.64 -41.36 43.71
C SER A 80 -30.96 -40.37 44.68
N ALA A 81 -30.97 -39.05 44.38
CA ALA A 81 -30.40 -38.04 45.25
C ALA A 81 -31.40 -37.59 46.38
N ILE A 82 -32.68 -37.83 46.16
CA ILE A 82 -33.76 -37.46 47.10
C ILE A 82 -34.04 -38.59 48.11
N SER A 83 -33.76 -39.83 47.72
CA SER A 83 -34.09 -41.05 48.54
C SER A 83 -33.07 -41.41 49.61
N VAL A 84 -32.16 -40.46 49.97
CA VAL A 84 -31.07 -40.73 50.94
C VAL A 84 -31.59 -40.82 52.38
N PHE A 85 -32.76 -40.29 52.64
CA PHE A 85 -33.37 -40.30 54.00
C PHE A 85 -34.72 -41.01 53.95
N PRO A 86 -34.79 -42.32 54.23
CA PRO A 86 -36.06 -43.01 54.36
C PRO A 86 -36.88 -42.43 55.61
N SER A 87 -38.19 -42.29 55.42
CA SER A 87 -39.03 -41.82 56.48
C SER A 87 -38.99 -42.83 57.66
N LEU A 88 -38.64 -42.30 58.86
CA LEU A 88 -38.60 -43.11 60.03
C LEU A 88 -40.01 -43.62 60.44
N VAL A 89 -41.04 -42.86 60.05
CA VAL A 89 -42.44 -43.28 60.28
C VAL A 89 -42.76 -44.55 59.51
N SER A 90 -42.24 -44.71 58.33
CA SER A 90 -42.44 -45.89 57.48
C SER A 90 -41.69 -47.15 57.96
N GLU A 91 -40.72 -46.97 58.82
CA GLU A 91 -39.92 -48.07 59.43
C GLU A 91 -40.50 -48.56 60.79
N LEU A 92 -41.52 -47.89 61.29
CA LEU A 92 -42.18 -48.33 62.57
C LEU A 92 -42.97 -49.60 62.38
N ASP A 93 -42.80 -50.57 63.27
CA ASP A 93 -43.52 -51.81 63.25
C ASP A 93 -44.82 -51.69 64.09
N ASN A 94 -45.64 -52.80 64.14
CA ASN A 94 -46.90 -52.85 64.81
C ASN A 94 -46.77 -52.76 66.34
N THR A 95 -45.58 -52.68 66.91
CA THR A 95 -45.33 -52.55 68.38
C THR A 95 -45.02 -51.10 68.79
N ALA A 96 -44.94 -50.19 67.83
CA ALA A 96 -44.63 -48.75 68.03
C ALA A 96 -45.78 -48.11 68.89
N THR A 97 -45.39 -47.32 69.91
CA THR A 97 -46.30 -46.52 70.70
C THR A 97 -46.64 -45.17 70.06
N VAL A 98 -47.70 -44.50 70.60
CA VAL A 98 -48.04 -43.14 70.11
C VAL A 98 -46.88 -42.17 70.30
N ASN A 99 -46.06 -42.33 71.33
CA ASN A 99 -44.86 -41.52 71.56
C ASN A 99 -43.79 -41.78 70.52
N ASP A 100 -43.63 -43.05 70.12
CA ASP A 100 -42.64 -43.41 69.08
C ASP A 100 -43.04 -42.82 67.71
N SER A 101 -44.33 -42.88 67.39
CA SER A 101 -44.85 -42.25 66.19
C SER A 101 -44.65 -40.71 66.17
N THR A 102 -44.93 -40.06 67.30
CA THR A 102 -44.76 -38.60 67.45
C THR A 102 -43.30 -38.19 67.39
N ILE A 103 -42.40 -38.99 67.91
CA ILE A 103 -40.94 -38.71 67.80
C ILE A 103 -40.46 -38.95 66.39
N ALA A 104 -40.90 -40.02 65.75
CA ALA A 104 -40.55 -40.28 64.36
C ALA A 104 -41.07 -39.19 63.44
N GLU A 105 -42.32 -38.70 63.57
CA GLU A 105 -42.87 -37.59 62.85
C GLU A 105 -42.08 -36.28 63.06
N PHE A 106 -41.69 -36.01 64.34
CA PHE A 106 -40.87 -34.80 64.61
C PHE A 106 -39.47 -34.86 63.95
N ILE A 107 -38.86 -36.06 63.98
CA ILE A 107 -37.58 -36.28 63.37
C ILE A 107 -37.70 -36.19 61.82
N ASP A 108 -38.71 -36.84 61.23
CA ASP A 108 -38.98 -36.78 59.81
C ASP A 108 -39.28 -35.34 59.35
N TYR A 109 -40.04 -34.57 60.12
CA TYR A 109 -40.27 -33.14 59.83
C TYR A 109 -38.96 -32.32 59.89
N GLY A 110 -38.12 -32.62 60.90
CA GLY A 110 -36.80 -32.02 61.04
C GLY A 110 -35.88 -32.35 59.84
N PHE A 111 -35.88 -33.62 59.39
CA PHE A 111 -35.11 -34.04 58.24
C PHE A 111 -35.70 -33.56 56.90
N ALA A 112 -37.03 -33.42 56.77
CA ALA A 112 -37.67 -32.88 55.57
C ALA A 112 -37.20 -31.48 55.26
N ALA A 113 -36.78 -30.71 56.28
CA ALA A 113 -36.19 -29.39 56.08
C ALA A 113 -34.79 -29.42 55.36
N PHE A 114 -34.12 -30.59 55.41
CA PHE A 114 -32.81 -30.80 54.75
C PHE A 114 -32.89 -31.55 53.38
N ILE A 115 -34.10 -32.05 53.04
CA ILE A 115 -34.27 -32.70 51.73
C ILE A 115 -34.40 -31.63 50.67
N PRO A 116 -33.47 -31.58 49.66
CA PRO A 116 -33.58 -30.62 48.65
C PRO A 116 -34.81 -30.87 47.75
N ASN A 117 -35.47 -29.80 47.32
CA ASN A 117 -36.60 -29.90 46.42
C ASN A 117 -36.19 -30.61 45.12
N LYS A 118 -37.04 -31.49 44.59
CA LYS A 118 -36.77 -32.23 43.33
C LYS A 118 -36.47 -31.30 42.15
N THR A 119 -37.09 -30.15 42.15
CA THR A 119 -36.87 -29.11 41.15
C THR A 119 -36.74 -27.78 41.88
N THR A 120 -35.65 -27.08 41.61
CA THR A 120 -35.40 -25.74 42.14
C THR A 120 -35.19 -24.80 41.00
N ASP A 121 -35.96 -23.73 40.95
CA ASP A 121 -35.78 -22.62 40.02
C ASP A 121 -34.97 -21.54 40.70
N GLU A 122 -34.03 -20.95 39.99
CA GLU A 122 -33.17 -19.88 40.47
C GLU A 122 -33.13 -18.77 39.42
N TYR A 123 -33.56 -17.60 39.78
CA TYR A 123 -33.43 -16.39 39.01
C TYR A 123 -32.26 -15.58 39.57
N SER A 124 -31.31 -15.21 38.69
CA SER A 124 -30.18 -14.40 39.09
C SER A 124 -29.98 -13.22 38.13
N LEU A 125 -29.75 -12.06 38.71
CA LEU A 125 -29.40 -10.85 38.00
C LEU A 125 -28.10 -10.31 38.59
N ALA A 126 -27.08 -10.14 37.79
CA ALA A 126 -25.79 -9.66 38.26
C ALA A 126 -25.25 -8.56 37.37
N GLY A 127 -24.63 -7.56 37.98
CA GLY A 127 -23.82 -6.53 37.36
C GLY A 127 -22.42 -6.55 37.97
N THR A 128 -21.39 -6.70 37.14
CA THR A 128 -20.01 -6.81 37.58
C THR A 128 -19.14 -5.74 36.92
N VAL A 129 -18.41 -4.98 37.71
CA VAL A 129 -17.32 -4.13 37.28
C VAL A 129 -16.02 -4.85 37.58
N SER A 130 -15.24 -5.15 36.53
CA SER A 130 -13.94 -5.81 36.68
C SER A 130 -12.82 -4.89 36.17
N LEU A 131 -11.71 -4.88 36.92
CA LEU A 131 -10.46 -4.25 36.56
C LEU A 131 -9.41 -5.34 36.43
N SER A 132 -8.69 -5.36 35.29
CA SER A 132 -7.59 -6.29 35.09
C SER A 132 -6.34 -5.53 34.59
N GLN A 133 -5.18 -5.90 35.14
CA GLN A 133 -3.89 -5.33 34.80
C GLN A 133 -2.83 -6.40 34.70
N VAL A 134 -2.20 -6.50 33.51
CA VAL A 134 -1.01 -7.32 33.36
C VAL A 134 0.20 -6.58 33.92
N ILE A 135 0.87 -7.18 34.90
CA ILE A 135 2.10 -6.63 35.52
C ILE A 135 3.34 -7.17 34.79
N PHE A 136 3.34 -8.47 34.51
CA PHE A 136 4.44 -9.13 33.84
C PHE A 136 3.92 -10.30 33.01
N MET A 137 4.41 -10.43 31.80
CA MET A 137 4.05 -11.51 30.87
C MET A 137 5.33 -12.05 30.17
N GLY A 138 6.35 -12.40 30.95
CA GLY A 138 7.59 -12.91 30.39
C GLY A 138 8.30 -11.93 29.42
N GLY A 139 8.10 -10.62 29.57
CA GLY A 139 8.60 -9.59 28.67
C GLY A 139 7.86 -9.51 27.33
N LYS A 140 6.82 -10.33 27.11
CA LYS A 140 6.05 -10.33 25.84
C LYS A 140 5.34 -9.02 25.58
N LEU A 141 4.81 -8.37 26.59
CA LEU A 141 4.14 -7.08 26.44
C LEU A 141 5.07 -6.01 25.88
N ILE A 142 6.27 -5.87 26.46
CA ILE A 142 7.28 -4.90 25.97
C ILE A 142 7.79 -5.28 24.59
N ASN A 143 8.06 -6.57 24.34
CA ASN A 143 8.48 -7.02 23.01
C ASN A 143 7.36 -6.84 21.95
N GLY A 144 6.09 -7.04 22.31
CA GLY A 144 4.94 -6.78 21.45
C GLY A 144 4.83 -5.31 21.07
N ILE A 145 5.01 -4.40 22.03
CA ILE A 145 5.04 -2.95 21.77
C ILE A 145 6.22 -2.58 20.85
N ASN A 146 7.41 -3.17 21.08
CA ASN A 146 8.57 -2.94 20.22
C ASN A 146 8.33 -3.44 18.79
N ILE A 147 7.66 -4.60 18.61
CA ILE A 147 7.28 -5.10 17.27
C ILE A 147 6.32 -4.12 16.61
N ALA A 148 5.25 -3.74 17.28
CA ALA A 148 4.25 -2.81 16.74
C ALA A 148 4.88 -1.44 16.39
N GLY A 149 5.78 -0.93 17.23
CA GLY A 149 6.53 0.31 16.96
C GLY A 149 7.44 0.20 15.74
N LYS A 150 8.15 -0.93 15.58
CA LYS A 150 8.99 -1.17 14.39
C LYS A 150 8.14 -1.33 13.12
N LEU A 151 6.98 -1.98 13.19
CA LEU A 151 6.06 -2.11 12.06
C LEU A 151 5.45 -0.75 11.67
N TYR A 152 5.12 0.10 12.65
CA TYR A 152 4.70 1.47 12.37
C TYR A 152 5.81 2.26 11.64
N HIS A 153 7.04 2.21 12.15
CA HIS A 153 8.19 2.88 11.52
C HIS A 153 8.50 2.31 10.13
N LEU A 154 8.36 1.00 9.93
CA LEU A 154 8.49 0.36 8.61
C LEU A 154 7.46 0.94 7.63
N GLN A 155 6.22 1.13 8.08
CA GLN A 155 5.17 1.68 7.21
C GLN A 155 5.38 3.17 6.90
N GLU A 156 5.94 3.97 7.84
CA GLU A 156 6.37 5.34 7.55
C GLU A 156 7.44 5.36 6.44
N LYS A 157 8.47 4.51 6.55
CA LYS A 157 9.53 4.42 5.54
C LYS A 157 9.00 3.91 4.20
N LYS A 158 8.06 2.97 4.23
CA LYS A 158 7.40 2.49 3.00
C LYS A 158 6.62 3.59 2.30
N TYR A 159 5.93 4.47 3.04
CA TYR A 159 5.26 5.63 2.46
C TYR A 159 6.24 6.53 1.68
N PHE A 160 7.44 6.81 2.22
CA PHE A 160 8.47 7.56 1.49
C PHE A 160 8.97 6.82 0.25
N LEU A 161 9.11 5.50 0.30
CA LEU A 161 9.46 4.71 -0.88
C LEU A 161 8.37 4.78 -1.95
N ASP A 162 7.10 4.69 -1.54
CA ASP A 162 5.95 4.81 -2.44
C ASP A 162 5.88 6.22 -3.05
N GLU A 163 6.22 7.27 -2.29
CA GLU A 163 6.34 8.64 -2.79
C GLU A 163 7.46 8.76 -3.86
N GLN A 164 8.66 8.20 -3.62
CA GLN A 164 9.74 8.19 -4.61
C GLN A 164 9.36 7.40 -5.88
N ASN A 165 8.63 6.30 -5.71
CA ASN A 165 8.11 5.54 -6.85
C ASN A 165 7.08 6.35 -7.65
N LEU A 166 6.21 7.09 -6.97
CA LEU A 166 5.23 7.99 -7.59
C LEU A 166 5.95 9.08 -8.41
N ILE A 167 6.96 9.74 -7.83
CA ILE A 167 7.74 10.77 -8.52
C ILE A 167 8.37 10.19 -9.80
N PHE A 168 9.05 9.05 -9.70
CA PHE A 168 9.66 8.40 -10.86
C PHE A 168 8.62 8.06 -11.94
N ASN A 169 7.48 7.47 -11.56
CA ASN A 169 6.42 7.11 -12.49
C ASN A 169 5.78 8.35 -13.15
N THR A 170 5.66 9.46 -12.41
CA THR A 170 5.15 10.73 -12.94
C THR A 170 6.11 11.29 -13.99
N LYS A 171 7.42 11.30 -13.72
CA LYS A 171 8.45 11.72 -14.69
C LYS A 171 8.44 10.83 -15.93
N ASP A 172 8.37 9.51 -15.77
CA ASP A 172 8.31 8.55 -16.89
C ASP A 172 7.07 8.77 -17.77
N LEU A 173 5.89 8.93 -17.14
CA LEU A 173 4.65 9.20 -17.85
C LEU A 173 4.67 10.57 -18.55
N TYR A 174 5.22 11.61 -17.90
CA TYR A 174 5.40 12.93 -18.51
C TYR A 174 6.22 12.85 -19.79
N TYR A 175 7.41 12.25 -19.73
CA TYR A 175 8.28 12.10 -20.89
C TYR A 175 7.65 11.21 -21.98
N LYS A 176 6.94 10.15 -21.64
CA LYS A 176 6.21 9.31 -22.59
C LYS A 176 5.11 10.08 -23.31
N THR A 177 4.37 10.90 -22.58
CA THR A 177 3.29 11.73 -23.16
C THR A 177 3.87 12.78 -24.08
N LYS A 178 4.96 13.43 -23.67
CA LYS A 178 5.68 14.39 -24.51
C LYS A 178 6.20 13.74 -25.79
N LEU A 179 6.87 12.60 -25.68
CA LEU A 179 7.36 11.83 -26.83
C LEU A 179 6.23 11.46 -27.79
N ALA A 180 5.08 11.02 -27.29
CA ALA A 180 3.94 10.66 -28.12
C ALA A 180 3.40 11.87 -28.91
N GLY A 181 3.36 13.05 -28.29
CA GLY A 181 3.02 14.31 -28.95
C GLY A 181 4.02 14.67 -30.06
N GLU A 182 5.33 14.64 -29.77
CA GLU A 182 6.39 14.92 -30.73
C GLU A 182 6.41 13.94 -31.92
N VAL A 183 6.10 12.66 -31.66
CA VAL A 183 5.94 11.66 -32.74
C VAL A 183 4.77 12.03 -33.65
N ALA A 184 3.64 12.46 -33.10
CA ALA A 184 2.50 12.90 -33.90
C ALA A 184 2.83 14.14 -34.73
N GLU A 185 3.58 15.09 -34.19
CA GLU A 185 4.05 16.29 -34.93
C GLU A 185 4.97 15.91 -36.11
N ILE A 186 5.94 15.00 -35.86
CA ILE A 186 6.84 14.52 -36.95
C ILE A 186 6.05 13.81 -38.06
N GLN A 187 5.02 13.04 -37.71
CA GLN A 187 4.16 12.40 -38.73
C GLN A 187 3.31 13.42 -39.45
N ALA A 188 2.81 14.46 -38.78
CA ALA A 188 2.07 15.56 -39.41
C ALA A 188 2.97 16.37 -40.38
N GLU A 189 4.22 16.69 -39.97
CA GLU A 189 5.20 17.33 -40.82
C GLU A 189 5.50 16.49 -42.10
N ALA A 190 5.66 15.16 -41.91
CA ALA A 190 5.90 14.25 -43.04
C ALA A 190 4.71 14.20 -44.01
N LEU A 191 3.47 14.18 -43.52
CA LEU A 191 2.26 14.21 -44.33
C LEU A 191 2.12 15.55 -45.04
N ALA A 192 2.38 16.67 -44.35
CA ALA A 192 2.35 18.01 -44.98
C ALA A 192 3.37 18.12 -46.11
N PHE A 193 4.59 17.62 -45.92
CA PHE A 193 5.60 17.57 -46.97
C PHE A 193 5.12 16.71 -48.15
N ALA A 194 4.60 15.52 -47.91
CA ALA A 194 4.11 14.62 -48.96
C ALA A 194 2.97 15.26 -49.77
N ASN A 195 2.07 15.99 -49.14
CA ASN A 195 0.98 16.71 -49.81
C ASN A 195 1.51 17.85 -50.69
N LEU A 196 2.44 18.66 -50.18
CA LEU A 196 3.08 19.74 -51.00
C LEU A 196 3.80 19.14 -52.19
N TYR A 197 4.51 18.03 -52.00
CA TYR A 197 5.22 17.35 -53.04
C TYR A 197 4.26 16.74 -54.08
N PHE A 198 3.17 16.10 -53.66
CA PHE A 198 2.12 15.60 -54.56
C PHE A 198 1.51 16.73 -55.41
N GLN A 199 1.22 17.89 -54.79
CA GLN A 199 0.73 19.06 -55.54
C GLN A 199 1.72 19.52 -56.62
N GLN A 200 3.01 19.62 -56.29
CA GLN A 200 4.05 19.99 -57.24
C GLN A 200 4.14 19.00 -58.44
N VAL A 201 4.10 17.69 -58.14
CA VAL A 201 4.12 16.65 -59.19
C VAL A 201 2.86 16.69 -60.05
N SER A 202 1.69 17.00 -59.44
CA SER A 202 0.41 17.15 -60.13
C SER A 202 0.47 18.33 -61.16
N ASP A 203 1.02 19.47 -60.71
CA ASP A 203 1.19 20.64 -61.58
C ASP A 203 2.15 20.33 -62.76
N MET A 204 3.27 19.66 -62.49
CA MET A 204 4.22 19.22 -63.53
C MET A 204 3.61 18.19 -64.50
N PHE A 205 2.72 17.30 -64.03
CA PHE A 205 2.01 16.35 -64.87
C PHE A 205 1.02 17.06 -65.82
N GLN A 206 0.30 18.07 -65.34
CA GLN A 206 -0.58 18.88 -66.18
C GLN A 206 0.17 19.61 -67.30
N GLU A 207 1.42 19.98 -67.05
CA GLU A 207 2.31 20.60 -68.05
C GLU A 207 3.01 19.55 -68.92
N GLY A 208 2.80 18.26 -68.70
CA GLY A 208 3.41 17.17 -69.47
C GLY A 208 4.90 16.92 -69.18
N LEU A 209 5.41 17.41 -68.06
CA LEU A 209 6.83 17.33 -67.67
C LEU A 209 7.19 16.05 -66.93
N VAL A 210 6.20 15.33 -66.35
CA VAL A 210 6.37 14.06 -65.58
C VAL A 210 5.36 13.01 -66.08
N SER A 211 5.63 11.72 -65.77
CA SER A 211 4.77 10.61 -66.16
C SER A 211 3.57 10.43 -65.22
N GLU A 212 2.50 9.78 -65.73
CA GLU A 212 1.37 9.35 -64.87
C GLU A 212 1.84 8.41 -63.71
N TYR A 213 2.88 7.61 -63.97
CA TYR A 213 3.48 6.77 -62.93
C TYR A 213 4.05 7.61 -61.76
N ASP A 214 4.70 8.72 -62.04
CA ASP A 214 5.26 9.63 -61.03
C ASP A 214 4.14 10.28 -60.20
N LEU A 215 3.02 10.67 -60.84
CA LEU A 215 1.84 11.22 -60.16
C LEU A 215 1.22 10.19 -59.21
N LEU A 216 0.94 8.98 -59.72
CA LEU A 216 0.36 7.90 -58.91
C LEU A 216 1.25 7.52 -57.73
N ARG A 217 2.58 7.58 -57.89
CA ARG A 217 3.53 7.30 -56.82
C ARG A 217 3.53 8.37 -55.75
N ALA A 218 3.43 9.65 -56.13
CA ALA A 218 3.32 10.74 -55.16
C ALA A 218 2.00 10.64 -54.35
N GLU A 219 0.88 10.31 -55.03
CA GLU A 219 -0.40 10.07 -54.38
C GLU A 219 -0.34 8.88 -53.38
N LEU A 220 0.29 7.76 -53.79
CA LEU A 220 0.47 6.60 -52.95
C LEU A 220 1.26 6.93 -51.66
N GLU A 221 2.28 7.79 -51.74
CA GLU A 221 3.06 8.19 -50.58
C GLU A 221 2.20 8.99 -49.57
N VAL A 222 1.36 9.91 -50.04
CA VAL A 222 0.37 10.60 -49.18
C VAL A 222 -0.56 9.59 -48.52
N LYS A 223 -1.13 8.64 -49.30
CA LYS A 223 -2.07 7.65 -48.79
C LYS A 223 -1.45 6.68 -47.79
N LYS A 224 -0.15 6.42 -47.84
CA LYS A 224 0.55 5.62 -46.79
C LYS A 224 0.72 6.37 -45.50
N LEU A 225 0.93 7.70 -45.54
CA LEU A 225 1.14 8.49 -44.32
C LEU A 225 -0.15 8.82 -43.57
N GLU A 226 -1.32 8.85 -44.23
CA GLU A 226 -2.61 9.13 -43.61
C GLU A 226 -2.93 8.18 -42.42
N PRO A 227 -2.77 6.84 -42.51
CA PRO A 227 -2.98 5.94 -41.36
C PRO A 227 -1.93 6.11 -40.27
N GLU A 228 -0.66 6.42 -40.63
CA GLU A 228 0.43 6.59 -39.66
C GLU A 228 0.18 7.79 -38.73
N ILE A 229 -0.30 8.92 -39.29
CA ILE A 229 -0.63 10.10 -38.47
C ILE A 229 -1.86 9.82 -37.57
N LEU A 230 -2.92 9.19 -38.10
CA LEU A 230 -4.10 8.86 -37.31
C LEU A 230 -3.74 7.97 -36.12
N GLU A 231 -2.83 7.03 -36.33
CA GLU A 231 -2.34 6.18 -35.23
C GLU A 231 -1.50 6.96 -34.22
N ALA A 232 -0.62 7.85 -34.68
CA ALA A 232 0.21 8.67 -33.81
C ALA A 232 -0.64 9.66 -33.00
N GLU A 233 -1.62 10.34 -33.60
CA GLU A 233 -2.56 11.23 -32.92
C GLU A 233 -3.38 10.48 -31.86
N LYS A 234 -3.91 9.31 -32.19
CA LYS A 234 -4.61 8.43 -31.22
C LYS A 234 -3.70 8.09 -30.06
N ASN A 235 -2.45 7.70 -30.31
CA ASN A 235 -1.50 7.34 -29.27
C ASN A 235 -1.11 8.54 -28.39
N ALA A 236 -0.91 9.72 -28.98
CA ALA A 236 -0.67 10.97 -28.24
C ALA A 236 -1.84 11.32 -27.33
N LYS A 237 -3.07 11.22 -27.84
CA LYS A 237 -4.27 11.46 -27.05
C LYS A 237 -4.40 10.47 -25.87
N LEU A 238 -4.21 9.17 -26.11
CA LEU A 238 -4.26 8.15 -25.06
C LEU A 238 -3.15 8.35 -24.01
N ALA A 239 -1.96 8.77 -24.41
CA ALA A 239 -0.87 9.08 -23.49
C ALA A 239 -1.25 10.26 -22.59
N LEU A 240 -1.85 11.31 -23.15
CA LEU A 240 -2.32 12.49 -22.42
C LEU A 240 -3.44 12.14 -21.45
N GLU A 241 -4.44 11.36 -21.88
CA GLU A 241 -5.53 10.87 -21.03
C GLU A 241 -4.99 10.00 -19.87
N SER A 242 -4.03 9.13 -20.13
CA SER A 242 -3.35 8.32 -19.12
C SER A 242 -2.60 9.18 -18.10
N PHE A 243 -1.94 10.22 -18.55
CA PHE A 243 -1.22 11.16 -17.70
C PHE A 243 -2.19 11.99 -16.84
N ALA A 244 -3.28 12.51 -17.44
CA ALA A 244 -4.33 13.23 -16.71
C ALA A 244 -4.93 12.37 -15.60
N ASN A 245 -5.25 11.10 -15.91
CA ASN A 245 -5.75 10.15 -14.92
C ASN A 245 -4.74 9.87 -13.79
N HIS A 246 -3.44 9.76 -14.11
CA HIS A 246 -2.37 9.61 -13.12
C HIS A 246 -2.30 10.80 -12.14
N LEU A 247 -2.55 12.02 -12.65
CA LEU A 247 -2.61 13.25 -11.85
C LEU A 247 -3.97 13.45 -11.15
N ASN A 248 -4.96 12.58 -11.42
CA ASN A 248 -6.36 12.70 -10.99
C ASN A 248 -7.00 14.04 -11.43
N LEU A 249 -6.76 14.39 -12.70
CA LEU A 249 -7.35 15.54 -13.40
C LEU A 249 -8.41 15.08 -14.40
N ASP A 250 -9.37 15.97 -14.70
CA ASP A 250 -10.30 15.77 -15.80
C ASP A 250 -9.62 16.05 -17.15
N GLU A 251 -9.97 15.29 -18.18
CA GLU A 251 -9.19 15.03 -19.41
C GLU A 251 -8.88 16.22 -20.32
N THR A 252 -9.51 17.38 -20.13
CA THR A 252 -9.85 18.16 -21.33
C THR A 252 -8.79 19.13 -21.84
N ASP A 253 -7.80 19.56 -21.04
CA ASP A 253 -6.96 20.68 -21.50
C ASP A 253 -5.51 20.68 -20.95
N LEU A 254 -4.85 19.52 -20.92
CA LEU A 254 -3.45 19.46 -20.51
C LEU A 254 -2.50 19.79 -21.67
N LEU A 255 -1.58 20.71 -21.45
CA LEU A 255 -0.43 20.98 -22.32
C LEU A 255 0.86 20.75 -21.53
N LEU A 256 1.76 19.91 -22.04
CA LEU A 256 3.08 19.70 -21.46
C LEU A 256 4.06 20.69 -22.10
N ILE A 257 4.72 21.51 -21.28
CA ILE A 257 5.50 22.65 -21.75
C ILE A 257 6.98 22.33 -21.90
N ASP A 258 7.55 21.56 -20.95
CA ASP A 258 8.98 21.33 -20.94
C ASP A 258 9.42 20.45 -22.10
N GLU A 259 10.52 20.82 -22.73
CA GLU A 259 11.23 19.95 -23.67
C GLU A 259 11.90 18.80 -22.91
N ILE A 260 12.19 17.70 -23.62
CA ILE A 260 12.99 16.61 -23.05
C ILE A 260 14.45 17.08 -23.05
N GLU A 261 14.83 17.81 -22.01
CA GLU A 261 16.21 18.17 -21.81
C GLU A 261 16.98 17.03 -21.17
N LEU A 262 18.15 16.73 -21.74
CA LEU A 262 19.09 15.82 -21.08
C LEU A 262 19.71 16.57 -19.89
N PRO A 263 19.58 16.04 -18.67
CA PRO A 263 20.17 16.69 -17.51
C PRO A 263 21.70 16.77 -17.66
N GLU A 264 22.30 17.87 -17.17
CA GLU A 264 23.75 17.97 -17.06
C GLU A 264 24.29 16.80 -16.23
N MET A 265 24.89 15.83 -16.91
CA MET A 265 25.38 14.64 -16.23
C MET A 265 26.71 14.91 -15.56
N LYS A 266 26.66 14.99 -14.24
CA LYS A 266 27.88 14.80 -13.44
C LYS A 266 28.32 13.34 -13.61
N VAL A 267 29.53 13.16 -14.12
CA VAL A 267 30.13 11.81 -14.27
C VAL A 267 30.16 11.15 -12.89
N VAL A 268 29.27 10.19 -12.69
CA VAL A 268 29.22 9.38 -11.48
C VAL A 268 30.10 8.16 -11.73
N VAL A 269 31.04 7.87 -10.83
CA VAL A 269 31.85 6.65 -10.89
C VAL A 269 31.01 5.49 -10.37
N LEU A 270 30.99 4.35 -11.08
CA LEU A 270 30.17 3.19 -10.74
C LEU A 270 30.33 2.75 -9.26
N ASN A 271 31.54 2.68 -8.74
CA ASN A 271 31.77 2.26 -7.35
C ASN A 271 31.16 3.25 -6.36
N THR A 272 31.24 4.55 -6.63
CA THR A 272 30.59 5.58 -5.81
C THR A 272 29.07 5.44 -5.86
N ALA A 273 28.50 5.15 -7.03
CA ALA A 273 27.04 4.91 -7.18
C ALA A 273 26.57 3.71 -6.34
N ILE A 274 27.33 2.62 -6.34
CA ILE A 274 27.05 1.42 -5.51
C ILE A 274 27.13 1.76 -4.03
N GLU A 275 28.17 2.49 -3.58
CA GLU A 275 28.31 2.89 -2.18
C GLU A 275 27.16 3.83 -1.73
N GLU A 276 26.76 4.76 -2.57
CA GLU A 276 25.60 5.63 -2.28
C GLU A 276 24.32 4.81 -2.15
N ALA A 277 24.06 3.89 -3.07
CA ALA A 277 22.89 3.02 -3.02
C ALA A 277 22.83 2.18 -1.74
N GLN A 278 23.96 1.60 -1.34
CA GLN A 278 24.03 0.80 -0.11
C GLN A 278 23.76 1.62 1.16
N ARG A 279 23.99 2.94 1.13
CA ARG A 279 23.72 3.85 2.26
C ARG A 279 22.32 4.44 2.22
N ASN A 280 21.82 4.76 1.03
CA ASN A 280 20.64 5.62 0.86
C ASN A 280 19.38 4.86 0.44
N ARG A 281 19.50 3.65 -0.13
CA ARG A 281 18.32 2.90 -0.61
C ARG A 281 17.40 2.55 0.54
N MET A 282 16.18 3.06 0.46
CA MET A 282 15.14 2.87 1.48
C MET A 282 14.78 1.39 1.67
N GLU A 283 14.88 0.58 0.62
CA GLU A 283 14.60 -0.86 0.67
C GLU A 283 15.57 -1.60 1.59
N ILE A 284 16.82 -1.17 1.69
CA ILE A 284 17.81 -1.74 2.62
C ILE A 284 17.39 -1.45 4.06
N GLU A 285 16.97 -0.21 4.35
CA GLU A 285 16.47 0.17 5.67
C GLU A 285 15.21 -0.61 6.05
N LEU A 286 14.23 -0.72 5.12
CA LEU A 286 13.01 -1.52 5.31
C LEU A 286 13.32 -2.98 5.62
N SER A 287 14.22 -3.58 4.86
CA SER A 287 14.66 -4.97 5.07
C SER A 287 15.38 -5.15 6.41
N GLN A 288 16.21 -4.18 6.83
CA GLN A 288 16.87 -4.20 8.14
C GLN A 288 15.85 -4.10 9.29
N ILE A 289 14.81 -3.26 9.16
CA ILE A 289 13.71 -3.22 10.12
C ILE A 289 13.01 -4.59 10.20
N GLY A 290 12.82 -5.27 9.07
CA GLY A 290 12.27 -6.63 9.01
C GLY A 290 13.11 -7.64 9.80
N VAL A 291 14.43 -7.60 9.66
CA VAL A 291 15.37 -8.40 10.47
C VAL A 291 15.21 -8.09 11.96
N ASP A 292 15.12 -6.82 12.31
CA ASP A 292 14.97 -6.37 13.69
C ASP A 292 13.64 -6.80 14.31
N VAL A 293 12.55 -6.79 13.55
CA VAL A 293 11.25 -7.33 13.99
C VAL A 293 11.40 -8.81 14.33
N ASN A 294 12.04 -9.61 13.48
CA ASN A 294 12.27 -11.02 13.73
C ASN A 294 13.20 -11.28 14.94
N LYS A 295 14.18 -10.42 15.21
CA LYS A 295 14.99 -10.45 16.43
C LYS A 295 14.15 -10.24 17.69
N VAL A 296 13.22 -9.28 17.64
CA VAL A 296 12.29 -9.00 18.75
C VAL A 296 11.28 -10.12 18.90
N LEU A 297 10.76 -10.68 17.80
CA LEU A 297 9.86 -11.83 17.82
C LEU A 297 10.50 -13.07 18.47
N LEU A 298 11.77 -13.34 18.19
CA LEU A 298 12.51 -14.40 18.87
C LEU A 298 12.59 -14.17 20.39
N ARG A 299 12.76 -12.92 20.84
CA ARG A 299 12.71 -12.57 22.28
C ARG A 299 11.31 -12.72 22.86
N TYR A 300 10.29 -12.34 22.11
CA TYR A 300 8.88 -12.50 22.47
C TYR A 300 8.55 -13.99 22.71
N GLU A 301 8.94 -14.87 21.79
CA GLU A 301 8.70 -16.32 21.91
C GLU A 301 9.46 -16.96 23.08
N LYS A 302 10.65 -16.47 23.42
CA LYS A 302 11.39 -16.89 24.63
C LYS A 302 10.62 -16.56 25.91
N GLY A 303 9.82 -15.49 25.91
CA GLY A 303 8.95 -15.09 27.02
C GLY A 303 7.90 -16.14 27.41
N ASN A 304 7.58 -17.10 26.52
CA ASN A 304 6.63 -18.18 26.80
C ASN A 304 7.09 -19.16 27.90
N PHE A 305 8.37 -19.13 28.28
CA PHE A 305 8.90 -19.91 29.41
C PHE A 305 8.91 -19.16 30.73
N LEU A 306 8.60 -17.87 30.71
CA LEU A 306 8.58 -17.01 31.89
C LEU A 306 7.18 -16.91 32.47
N PRO A 307 7.04 -16.56 33.77
CA PRO A 307 5.73 -16.45 34.40
C PRO A 307 4.91 -15.28 33.84
N ASN A 308 3.59 -15.42 33.98
CA ASN A 308 2.65 -14.33 33.79
C ASN A 308 2.15 -13.90 35.18
N ILE A 309 2.13 -12.60 35.43
CA ILE A 309 1.67 -12.00 36.67
C ILE A 309 0.65 -10.92 36.32
N GLY A 310 -0.52 -10.97 36.92
CA GLY A 310 -1.58 -9.99 36.77
C GLY A 310 -2.26 -9.64 38.06
N ILE A 311 -2.86 -8.48 38.10
CA ILE A 311 -3.75 -8.04 39.18
C ILE A 311 -5.16 -7.98 38.60
N SER A 312 -6.14 -8.45 39.40
CA SER A 312 -7.56 -8.30 39.10
C SER A 312 -8.28 -7.74 40.31
N ALA A 313 -9.25 -6.89 40.07
CA ALA A 313 -10.23 -6.46 41.07
C ALA A 313 -11.61 -6.54 40.44
N GLU A 314 -12.56 -7.02 41.21
CA GLU A 314 -13.93 -7.21 40.76
C GLU A 314 -14.88 -6.73 41.84
N TYR A 315 -15.93 -6.02 41.47
CA TYR A 315 -17.07 -5.68 42.28
C TYR A 315 -18.32 -6.17 41.57
N THR A 316 -19.07 -7.05 42.27
CA THR A 316 -20.32 -7.60 41.72
C THR A 316 -21.48 -7.20 42.64
N TYR A 317 -22.53 -6.67 42.04
CA TYR A 317 -23.82 -6.46 42.64
C TYR A 317 -24.80 -7.44 42.03
N PHE A 318 -25.46 -8.27 42.85
CA PHE A 318 -26.28 -9.36 42.34
C PHE A 318 -27.55 -9.53 43.18
N GLY A 319 -28.60 -10.02 42.56
CA GLY A 319 -29.82 -10.47 43.16
C GLY A 319 -30.10 -11.92 42.76
N THR A 320 -30.53 -12.73 43.71
CA THR A 320 -30.85 -14.14 43.48
C THR A 320 -32.09 -14.51 44.28
N ASP A 321 -33.07 -15.16 43.66
CA ASP A 321 -34.28 -15.66 44.25
C ASP A 321 -34.82 -16.89 43.50
N GLU A 322 -35.67 -17.70 44.18
CA GLU A 322 -36.30 -18.90 43.58
C GLU A 322 -37.58 -18.57 42.78
N GLU A 323 -38.26 -17.47 43.09
CA GLU A 323 -39.50 -17.07 42.41
C GLU A 323 -39.36 -15.75 41.68
N LYS A 324 -38.91 -14.69 42.38
CA LYS A 324 -38.79 -13.33 41.82
C LYS A 324 -37.78 -12.52 42.67
N ILE A 325 -36.84 -11.89 42.01
CA ILE A 325 -35.86 -11.02 42.69
C ILE A 325 -36.58 -9.76 43.22
N GLU A 326 -36.62 -9.62 44.54
CA GLU A 326 -37.22 -8.49 45.27
C GLU A 326 -36.13 -7.54 45.81
N SER A 327 -36.51 -6.46 46.46
CA SER A 327 -35.59 -5.44 46.96
C SER A 327 -34.63 -5.93 48.06
N ASN A 328 -34.96 -7.02 48.75
CA ASN A 328 -34.17 -7.59 49.86
C ASN A 328 -33.20 -8.70 49.40
N ASP A 329 -33.30 -9.15 48.15
CA ASP A 329 -32.52 -10.27 47.60
C ASP A 329 -31.20 -9.83 46.99
N TRP A 330 -30.86 -8.55 47.16
CA TRP A 330 -29.66 -7.96 46.59
C TRP A 330 -28.49 -8.01 47.56
N GLY A 331 -27.36 -8.50 47.01
CA GLY A 331 -26.10 -8.56 47.70
C GLY A 331 -24.98 -7.96 46.86
N ASN A 332 -23.83 -7.81 47.45
CA ASN A 332 -22.63 -7.43 46.75
C ASN A 332 -21.41 -8.14 47.33
N TYR A 333 -20.40 -8.30 46.50
CA TYR A 333 -19.08 -8.71 46.96
C TYR A 333 -18.00 -7.96 46.15
N TYR A 334 -16.82 -7.84 46.71
CA TYR A 334 -15.63 -7.42 46.02
C TYR A 334 -14.52 -8.43 46.18
N GLN A 335 -13.74 -8.62 45.15
CA GLN A 335 -12.59 -9.52 45.16
C GLN A 335 -11.40 -8.79 44.56
N VAL A 336 -10.25 -8.86 45.22
CA VAL A 336 -8.96 -8.36 44.70
C VAL A 336 -7.97 -9.51 44.78
N GLY A 337 -7.27 -9.75 43.67
CA GLY A 337 -6.35 -10.86 43.55
C GLY A 337 -5.10 -10.54 42.74
N ILE A 338 -4.03 -11.24 43.06
CA ILE A 338 -2.82 -11.30 42.23
C ILE A 338 -2.73 -12.72 41.70
N GLY A 339 -2.78 -12.84 40.36
CA GLY A 339 -2.64 -14.11 39.65
C GLY A 339 -1.21 -14.34 39.20
N PHE A 340 -0.72 -15.57 39.41
CA PHE A 340 0.56 -16.04 38.90
C PHE A 340 0.33 -17.33 38.15
N SER A 341 0.86 -17.41 36.91
CA SER A 341 0.86 -18.65 36.12
C SER A 341 2.18 -18.81 35.37
N MET A 342 2.72 -20.01 35.40
CA MET A 342 3.96 -20.35 34.67
C MET A 342 3.81 -21.72 34.03
N PRO A 343 3.93 -21.86 32.71
CA PRO A 343 3.85 -23.14 32.05
C PRO A 343 5.12 -23.95 32.31
N LEU A 344 5.03 -25.05 33.06
CA LEU A 344 6.16 -25.91 33.36
C LEU A 344 6.45 -26.89 32.20
N PHE A 345 5.43 -27.41 31.58
CA PHE A 345 5.54 -28.30 30.42
C PHE A 345 4.40 -28.06 29.42
N THR A 346 4.74 -27.88 28.14
CA THR A 346 3.81 -27.57 27.06
C THR A 346 3.89 -28.56 25.89
N GLY A 347 4.33 -29.80 26.15
CA GLY A 347 4.51 -30.80 25.07
C GLY A 347 5.51 -30.35 23.99
N PHE A 348 6.59 -29.65 24.37
CA PHE A 348 7.62 -29.08 23.46
C PHE A 348 7.14 -27.95 22.52
N SER A 349 5.87 -27.51 22.61
CA SER A 349 5.30 -26.46 21.78
C SER A 349 6.11 -25.15 21.86
N ASN A 350 6.43 -24.68 23.08
CA ASN A 350 7.21 -23.45 23.26
C ASN A 350 8.64 -23.58 22.68
N SER A 351 9.28 -24.74 22.83
CA SER A 351 10.58 -24.99 22.20
C SER A 351 10.51 -24.91 20.66
N SER A 352 9.46 -25.49 20.10
CA SER A 352 9.22 -25.46 18.63
C SER A 352 8.93 -24.06 18.12
N LYS A 353 8.17 -23.23 18.87
CA LYS A 353 7.95 -21.80 18.54
C LYS A 353 9.26 -21.02 18.51
N ILE A 354 10.15 -21.23 19.47
CA ILE A 354 11.48 -20.57 19.49
C ILE A 354 12.33 -21.02 18.30
N LYS A 355 12.34 -22.33 17.97
CA LYS A 355 13.06 -22.84 16.80
C LYS A 355 12.51 -22.22 15.50
N LYS A 356 11.20 -22.17 15.36
CA LYS A 356 10.52 -21.49 14.22
C LYS A 356 10.95 -20.02 14.13
N ALA A 357 10.87 -19.27 15.22
CA ALA A 357 11.29 -17.86 15.23
C ALA A 357 12.78 -17.67 14.88
N ARG A 358 13.65 -18.61 15.28
CA ARG A 358 15.07 -18.60 14.91
C ARG A 358 15.27 -18.83 13.40
N HIS A 359 14.52 -19.75 12.80
CA HIS A 359 14.56 -19.96 11.35
C HIS A 359 14.01 -18.76 10.59
N SER A 360 12.91 -18.12 11.05
CA SER A 360 12.39 -16.88 10.46
C SER A 360 13.41 -15.73 10.54
N LEU A 361 14.12 -15.59 11.66
CA LEU A 361 15.22 -14.61 11.77
C LEU A 361 16.32 -14.91 10.76
N LYS A 362 16.75 -16.17 10.65
CA LYS A 362 17.81 -16.55 9.72
C LYS A 362 17.39 -16.31 8.26
N GLN A 363 16.12 -16.60 7.94
CA GLN A 363 15.56 -16.30 6.62
C GLN A 363 15.61 -14.80 6.33
N SER A 364 15.13 -13.94 7.24
CA SER A 364 15.14 -12.49 7.04
C SER A 364 16.57 -11.92 6.92
N GLU A 365 17.56 -12.49 7.59
CA GLU A 365 18.99 -12.13 7.41
C GLU A 365 19.52 -12.49 6.03
N LEU A 366 19.08 -13.63 5.48
CA LEU A 366 19.45 -14.04 4.12
C LEU A 366 18.77 -13.18 3.07
N ASP A 367 17.47 -12.87 3.25
CA ASP A 367 16.70 -12.00 2.38
C ASP A 367 17.33 -10.60 2.34
N HIS A 368 17.76 -10.07 3.49
CA HIS A 368 18.45 -8.78 3.57
C HIS A 368 19.75 -8.76 2.78
N ARG A 369 20.58 -9.82 2.85
CA ARG A 369 21.82 -9.93 2.07
C ARG A 369 21.54 -10.05 0.58
N SER A 370 20.58 -10.89 0.19
CA SER A 370 20.18 -11.05 -1.21
C SER A 370 19.68 -9.72 -1.79
N LEU A 371 18.94 -8.92 -0.99
CA LEU A 371 18.50 -7.59 -1.40
C LEU A 371 19.69 -6.64 -1.65
N GLN A 372 20.72 -6.67 -0.79
CA GLN A 372 21.94 -5.86 -1.00
C GLN A 372 22.63 -6.21 -2.31
N GLU A 373 22.76 -7.51 -2.62
CA GLU A 373 23.34 -8.00 -3.87
C GLU A 373 22.47 -7.60 -5.10
N MET A 374 21.16 -7.69 -4.98
CA MET A 374 20.23 -7.24 -6.02
C MET A 374 20.33 -5.73 -6.28
N ILE A 375 20.47 -4.92 -5.24
CA ILE A 375 20.62 -3.46 -5.36
C ILE A 375 21.94 -3.12 -6.06
N GLU A 376 23.04 -3.80 -5.74
CA GLU A 376 24.30 -3.61 -6.46
C GLU A 376 24.16 -3.91 -7.95
N LEU A 377 23.48 -5.00 -8.30
CA LEU A 377 23.20 -5.36 -9.68
C LEU A 377 22.29 -4.35 -10.39
N ASP A 378 21.27 -3.83 -9.70
CA ASP A 378 20.34 -2.81 -10.22
C ASP A 378 21.06 -1.49 -10.54
N VAL A 379 21.95 -1.04 -9.65
CA VAL A 379 22.79 0.15 -9.89
C VAL A 379 23.71 -0.08 -11.08
N ARG A 380 24.38 -1.21 -11.15
CA ARG A 380 25.28 -1.56 -12.26
C ARG A 380 24.55 -1.59 -13.61
N ASN A 381 23.38 -2.22 -13.62
CA ASN A 381 22.54 -2.27 -14.82
C ASN A 381 22.06 -0.88 -15.24
N SER A 382 21.56 -0.06 -14.30
CA SER A 382 21.08 1.29 -14.58
C SER A 382 22.22 2.20 -15.07
N TYR A 383 23.43 2.04 -14.52
CA TYR A 383 24.62 2.77 -14.94
C TYR A 383 25.04 2.44 -16.38
N LEU A 384 25.12 1.14 -16.70
CA LEU A 384 25.48 0.69 -18.05
C LEU A 384 24.42 1.05 -19.08
N GLN A 385 23.14 0.98 -18.70
CA GLN A 385 22.04 1.40 -19.57
C GLN A 385 22.12 2.89 -19.89
N LEU A 386 22.35 3.75 -18.89
CA LEU A 386 22.54 5.17 -19.11
C LEU A 386 23.70 5.46 -20.06
N GLN A 387 24.86 4.81 -19.86
CA GLN A 387 26.01 4.98 -20.78
C GLN A 387 25.65 4.61 -22.23
N ALA A 388 24.94 3.49 -22.42
CA ALA A 388 24.52 3.05 -23.74
C ALA A 388 23.52 4.01 -24.40
N ASP A 389 22.55 4.53 -23.61
CA ASP A 389 21.53 5.43 -24.12
C ASP A 389 22.12 6.81 -24.49
N LEU A 390 23.12 7.28 -23.75
CA LEU A 390 23.86 8.50 -24.09
C LEU A 390 24.65 8.36 -25.37
N GLU A 391 25.33 7.25 -25.58
CA GLU A 391 26.04 7.01 -26.83
C GLU A 391 25.06 6.94 -28.00
N LYS A 392 23.86 6.36 -27.81
CA LYS A 392 22.81 6.41 -28.83
C LYS A 392 22.39 7.84 -29.16
N VAL A 393 22.22 8.71 -28.13
CA VAL A 393 21.90 10.13 -28.39
C VAL A 393 22.97 10.78 -29.28
N ASN A 394 24.25 10.59 -28.94
CA ASN A 394 25.37 11.14 -29.76
C ASN A 394 25.31 10.66 -31.22
N VAL A 395 25.08 9.35 -31.42
CA VAL A 395 24.97 8.77 -32.75
C VAL A 395 23.75 9.29 -33.49
N GLN A 396 22.58 9.37 -32.81
CA GLN A 396 21.35 9.83 -33.47
C GLN A 396 21.37 11.34 -33.78
N THR A 397 22.01 12.15 -32.94
CA THR A 397 22.24 13.57 -33.23
C THR A 397 22.99 13.71 -34.57
N ARG A 398 24.06 12.93 -34.76
CA ARG A 398 24.81 12.94 -36.00
C ARG A 398 24.00 12.43 -37.20
N ASN A 399 23.16 11.41 -36.99
CA ASN A 399 22.29 10.88 -38.05
C ASN A 399 21.26 11.93 -38.50
N VAL A 400 20.67 12.70 -37.59
CA VAL A 400 19.76 13.80 -37.93
C VAL A 400 20.48 14.87 -38.76
N GLU A 401 21.69 15.29 -38.33
CA GLU A 401 22.49 16.25 -39.09
C GLU A 401 22.76 15.79 -40.55
N LEU A 402 23.15 14.51 -40.71
CA LEU A 402 23.43 13.93 -42.02
C LEU A 402 22.18 13.80 -42.88
N ALA A 403 21.06 13.34 -42.26
CA ALA A 403 19.79 13.19 -42.95
C ALA A 403 19.22 14.56 -43.39
N THR A 404 19.34 15.59 -42.54
CA THR A 404 18.96 16.99 -42.91
C THR A 404 19.72 17.47 -44.14
N LYS A 405 21.05 17.34 -44.14
CA LYS A 405 21.87 17.71 -45.31
C LYS A 405 21.54 16.86 -46.53
N GLY A 406 21.28 15.56 -46.36
CA GLY A 406 20.84 14.67 -47.42
C GLY A 406 19.56 15.16 -48.09
N LEU A 407 18.58 15.53 -47.29
CA LEU A 407 17.30 16.07 -47.78
C LEU A 407 17.45 17.41 -48.46
N GLU A 408 18.25 18.35 -47.94
CA GLU A 408 18.55 19.62 -48.56
C GLU A 408 19.18 19.44 -49.97
N ILE A 409 20.17 18.54 -50.09
CA ILE A 409 20.83 18.24 -51.35
C ILE A 409 19.86 17.57 -52.31
N ALA A 410 19.06 16.61 -51.90
CA ALA A 410 18.08 15.92 -52.74
C ALA A 410 17.04 16.90 -53.30
N ASN A 411 16.52 17.80 -52.47
CA ASN A 411 15.59 18.85 -52.91
C ASN A 411 16.24 19.79 -53.94
N ALA A 412 17.44 20.33 -53.66
CA ALA A 412 18.14 21.21 -54.58
C ALA A 412 18.46 20.54 -55.91
N ARG A 413 18.82 19.26 -55.95
CA ARG A 413 19.08 18.49 -57.19
C ARG A 413 17.81 18.26 -57.99
N TYR A 414 16.69 17.97 -57.30
CA TYR A 414 15.39 17.78 -57.93
C TYR A 414 14.87 19.08 -58.55
N GLU A 415 14.92 20.21 -57.85
CA GLU A 415 14.55 21.54 -58.34
C GLU A 415 15.34 21.94 -59.58
N ASN A 416 16.63 21.56 -59.63
CA ASN A 416 17.51 21.82 -60.82
C ASN A 416 17.39 20.72 -61.88
N GLN A 417 16.44 19.78 -61.78
CA GLN A 417 16.22 18.68 -62.75
C GLN A 417 17.43 17.73 -62.90
N VAL A 418 18.30 17.62 -61.89
CA VAL A 418 19.53 16.80 -61.94
C VAL A 418 19.28 15.44 -61.25
N SER A 419 18.18 15.28 -60.48
CA SER A 419 17.79 14.02 -59.82
C SER A 419 16.35 13.66 -60.11
N ASN A 420 15.98 12.45 -59.75
CA ASN A 420 14.61 11.95 -59.88
C ASN A 420 13.83 12.05 -58.55
N GLN A 421 12.51 11.91 -58.62
CA GLN A 421 11.55 11.93 -57.49
C GLN A 421 11.93 10.95 -56.39
N LEU A 422 12.44 9.77 -56.74
CA LEU A 422 12.77 8.72 -55.78
C LEU A 422 13.83 9.18 -54.77
N GLU A 423 14.82 9.97 -55.23
CA GLU A 423 15.89 10.49 -54.37
C GLU A 423 15.34 11.42 -53.27
N VAL A 424 14.36 12.27 -53.61
CA VAL A 424 13.70 13.17 -52.63
C VAL A 424 12.86 12.39 -51.61
N ILE A 425 12.04 11.44 -52.08
CA ILE A 425 11.20 10.61 -51.20
C ILE A 425 12.08 9.79 -50.26
N ASP A 426 13.15 9.17 -50.75
CA ASP A 426 14.08 8.40 -49.93
C ASP A 426 14.77 9.29 -48.87
N ALA A 427 15.27 10.47 -49.29
CA ALA A 427 15.88 11.41 -48.36
C ALA A 427 14.90 11.89 -47.27
N GLN A 428 13.62 12.12 -47.61
CA GLN A 428 12.57 12.48 -46.65
C GLN A 428 12.27 11.35 -45.65
N LEU A 429 12.19 10.10 -46.15
CA LEU A 429 12.01 8.94 -45.28
C LEU A 429 13.19 8.76 -44.32
N GLN A 430 14.43 8.94 -44.78
CA GLN A 430 15.63 8.88 -43.95
C GLN A 430 15.64 9.99 -42.88
N PHE A 431 15.27 11.22 -43.25
CA PHE A 431 15.17 12.34 -42.33
C PHE A 431 14.11 12.09 -41.26
N LYS A 432 12.88 11.65 -41.63
CA LYS A 432 11.82 11.27 -40.68
C LYS A 432 12.29 10.18 -39.71
N ALA A 433 12.90 9.11 -40.25
CA ALA A 433 13.40 8.00 -39.44
C ALA A 433 14.49 8.43 -38.46
N ALA A 434 15.42 9.29 -38.89
CA ALA A 434 16.49 9.84 -38.06
C ALA A 434 15.90 10.72 -36.92
N LYS A 435 14.92 11.61 -37.25
CA LYS A 435 14.25 12.48 -36.27
C LYS A 435 13.52 11.66 -35.21
N LEU A 436 12.74 10.65 -35.60
CA LEU A 436 12.05 9.73 -34.69
C LEU A 436 13.04 8.94 -33.80
N SER A 437 14.14 8.46 -34.38
CA SER A 437 15.17 7.73 -33.63
C SER A 437 15.88 8.61 -32.61
N PHE A 438 16.12 9.87 -32.94
CA PHE A 438 16.71 10.85 -32.03
C PHE A 438 15.77 11.17 -30.85
N MET A 439 14.49 11.41 -31.10
CA MET A 439 13.51 11.65 -30.02
C MET A 439 13.40 10.46 -29.06
N ASN A 440 13.35 9.24 -29.62
CA ASN A 440 13.35 8.03 -28.79
C ASN A 440 14.65 7.88 -27.97
N ALA A 441 15.81 8.22 -28.53
CA ALA A 441 17.08 8.17 -27.82
C ALA A 441 17.14 9.20 -26.68
N ASN A 442 16.66 10.44 -26.89
CA ASN A 442 16.57 11.46 -25.87
C ASN A 442 15.66 11.03 -24.71
N TYR A 443 14.46 10.51 -25.00
CA TYR A 443 13.57 9.97 -24.00
C TYR A 443 14.26 8.84 -23.19
N ALA A 444 14.86 7.87 -23.90
CA ALA A 444 15.53 6.74 -23.25
C ALA A 444 16.67 7.21 -22.32
N ALA A 445 17.46 8.19 -22.74
CA ALA A 445 18.55 8.75 -21.94
C ALA A 445 18.03 9.51 -20.70
N ALA A 446 16.98 10.34 -20.87
CA ALA A 446 16.35 11.05 -19.76
C ALA A 446 15.82 10.08 -18.69
N ILE A 447 15.09 9.04 -19.10
CA ILE A 447 14.53 8.07 -18.17
C ILE A 447 15.61 7.16 -17.56
N SER A 448 16.65 6.80 -18.30
CA SER A 448 17.79 6.03 -17.77
C SER A 448 18.56 6.81 -16.71
N TYR A 449 18.65 8.13 -16.85
CA TYR A 449 19.24 9.00 -15.84
C TYR A 449 18.41 9.01 -14.57
N GLU A 450 17.09 9.25 -14.66
CA GLU A 450 16.19 9.22 -13.50
C GLU A 450 16.19 7.85 -12.80
N LYS A 451 16.25 6.78 -13.58
CA LYS A 451 16.37 5.41 -13.07
C LYS A 451 17.68 5.19 -12.32
N LEU A 452 18.80 5.75 -12.79
CA LEU A 452 20.05 5.69 -12.05
C LEU A 452 20.01 6.50 -10.76
N GLN A 453 19.41 7.71 -10.76
CA GLN A 453 19.21 8.50 -9.54
C GLN A 453 18.43 7.71 -8.50
N LYS A 454 17.31 7.10 -8.91
CA LYS A 454 16.50 6.21 -8.07
C LYS A 454 17.30 5.00 -7.57
N ALA A 455 18.07 4.35 -8.45
CA ALA A 455 18.89 3.18 -8.10
C ALA A 455 19.97 3.52 -7.07
N MET A 456 20.50 4.75 -7.06
CA MET A 456 21.43 5.25 -6.05
C MET A 456 20.74 5.66 -4.74
N GLY A 457 19.40 5.67 -4.67
CA GLY A 457 18.65 6.12 -3.51
C GLY A 457 18.70 7.63 -3.29
N ARG A 458 18.89 8.42 -4.36
CA ARG A 458 18.78 9.88 -4.31
C ARG A 458 17.31 10.29 -4.35
N GLU A 459 17.01 11.40 -3.71
CA GLU A 459 15.67 12.01 -3.84
C GLU A 459 15.47 12.50 -5.28
N LEU A 460 14.32 12.18 -5.87
CA LEU A 460 13.97 12.44 -7.25
C LEU A 460 13.29 13.81 -7.44
#